data_a65b475ab8ede641656bba7aa7d15341
#
_entry.id   a65b475ab8ede641656bba7aa7d15341
#
_cell.length_a   1.000
_cell.length_b   1.000
_cell.length_c   1.000
_cell.angle_alpha   90.00
_cell.angle_beta   90.00
_cell.angle_gamma   90.00
#
_symmetry.space_group_name_H-M   'P 1'
#
loop_
_entity.id
_entity.type
_entity.pdbx_description
1 polymer ?
#
loop_
_entity_poly.entity_id
_entity_poly.type
_entity_poly.pdbx_seq_one_letter_code
_entity_poly.pdbx_strand_id
1 'polypeptide(L)'
;RGERRSQIYLDYAEPMPKIMGRSPNNFAILRFNDSAIQRERSEIDPFDHEIVLAFVTEKGLVIVSCCSHHGALNTIASCMEFTSCNTLHAYIGGLHFVDSPEVEAETTSFISDWLRLYPNAHLYTGHCTCPRAAALLKAHLPHCHTFYTGMKV
;
A
#
# COMPACT_ATOMS: atom_id res chain seq x y z
N ARG A 1 7.36 1.83 17.94
CA ARG A 1 7.12 2.19 16.51
C ARG A 1 6.23 1.16 15.81
N GLY A 2 6.32 -0.16 16.13
CA GLY A 2 5.47 -1.22 15.58
C GLY A 2 3.99 -1.08 15.96
N GLU A 3 3.68 -0.84 17.23
CA GLU A 3 2.30 -0.64 17.70
C GLU A 3 1.56 0.50 17.00
N ARG A 4 2.27 1.57 16.58
CA ARG A 4 1.64 2.68 15.86
C ARG A 4 1.25 2.35 14.43
N ARG A 5 1.95 1.41 13.77
CA ARG A 5 1.60 1.00 12.40
C ARG A 5 0.40 0.06 12.37
N SER A 6 0.33 -0.91 13.28
CA SER A 6 -0.84 -1.78 13.40
C SER A 6 -2.09 -1.01 13.85
N GLN A 7 -1.95 0.00 14.71
CA GLN A 7 -3.06 0.88 15.09
C GLN A 7 -3.55 1.78 13.94
N ILE A 8 -2.65 2.15 13.01
CA ILE A 8 -3.03 2.89 11.80
C ILE A 8 -4.05 2.12 10.95
N TYR A 9 -3.98 0.81 10.90
CA TYR A 9 -4.95 -0.02 10.17
C TYR A 9 -6.35 -0.05 10.76
N LEU A 10 -6.51 0.22 12.04
CA LEU A 10 -7.78 0.10 12.75
C LEU A 10 -8.50 1.44 12.96
N ASP A 11 -7.77 2.54 12.99
CA ASP A 11 -8.28 3.86 13.38
C ASP A 11 -8.56 4.82 12.21
N TYR A 12 -8.26 4.41 10.96
CA TYR A 12 -8.50 5.29 9.81
C TYR A 12 -9.85 5.05 9.12
N ALA A 13 -10.84 5.70 9.65
CA ALA A 13 -11.89 6.30 8.86
C ALA A 13 -11.45 7.76 8.56
N GLU A 14 -10.77 7.95 7.40
CA GLU A 14 -10.37 9.26 6.85
C GLU A 14 -8.87 9.62 6.99
N PRO A 15 -8.25 10.13 5.93
CA PRO A 15 -8.77 11.19 5.05
C PRO A 15 -8.89 10.76 3.58
N MET A 16 -9.90 11.29 2.92
CA MET A 16 -10.08 11.18 1.48
C MET A 16 -8.86 11.73 0.73
N PRO A 17 -8.24 10.97 -0.17
CA PRO A 17 -7.15 11.48 -0.98
C PRO A 17 -7.62 12.67 -1.83
N LYS A 18 -6.83 13.74 -1.88
CA LYS A 18 -7.10 14.81 -2.84
C LYS A 18 -6.92 14.28 -4.24
N ILE A 19 -7.99 14.35 -5.02
CA ILE A 19 -7.99 13.94 -6.42
C ILE A 19 -7.11 14.90 -7.20
N MET A 20 -6.03 14.39 -7.81
CA MET A 20 -5.18 15.15 -8.74
C MET A 20 -5.71 15.11 -10.18
N GLY A 21 -6.61 14.17 -10.51
CA GLY A 21 -7.26 14.08 -11.81
C GLY A 21 -7.81 12.70 -12.13
N ARG A 22 -8.85 12.66 -12.95
CA ARG A 22 -9.28 11.44 -13.67
C ARG A 22 -8.86 11.57 -15.12
N SER A 23 -8.17 10.57 -15.63
CA SER A 23 -7.94 10.45 -17.07
C SER A 23 -9.14 9.76 -17.72
N PRO A 24 -9.52 10.12 -18.96
CA PRO A 24 -10.49 9.35 -19.73
C PRO A 24 -10.03 7.91 -20.03
N ASN A 25 -8.77 7.59 -19.77
CA ASN A 25 -8.15 6.28 -20.02
C ASN A 25 -8.15 5.33 -18.78
N ASN A 26 -9.14 5.45 -17.89
CA ASN A 26 -9.32 4.54 -16.73
C ASN A 26 -8.17 4.48 -15.73
N PHE A 27 -7.43 5.56 -15.53
CA PHE A 27 -6.50 5.65 -14.41
C PHE A 27 -6.79 6.86 -13.52
N ALA A 28 -6.46 6.75 -12.26
CA ALA A 28 -6.54 7.82 -11.27
C ALA A 28 -5.17 8.06 -10.65
N ILE A 29 -4.85 9.32 -10.38
CA ILE A 29 -3.71 9.74 -9.58
C ILE A 29 -4.25 10.22 -8.25
N LEU A 30 -3.87 9.53 -7.18
CA LEU A 30 -4.25 9.87 -5.82
C LEU A 30 -3.04 10.43 -5.09
N ARG A 31 -3.24 11.56 -4.43
CA ARG A 31 -2.28 12.13 -3.49
C ARG A 31 -2.86 12.01 -2.09
N PHE A 32 -2.13 11.37 -1.21
CA PHE A 32 -2.50 11.29 0.19
C PHE A 32 -2.11 12.59 0.89
N ASN A 33 -3.05 13.17 1.59
CA ASN A 33 -2.85 14.38 2.36
C ASN A 33 -3.18 14.07 3.82
N ASP A 34 -2.16 14.06 4.66
CA ASP A 34 -2.32 13.80 6.08
C ASP A 34 -2.82 15.04 6.83
N SER A 35 -4.09 15.39 6.61
CA SER A 35 -4.76 16.42 7.41
C SER A 35 -5.29 15.89 8.74
N ALA A 36 -5.21 14.59 8.99
CA ALA A 36 -5.81 13.96 10.17
C ALA A 36 -4.84 13.80 11.35
N ILE A 37 -3.53 13.94 11.15
CA ILE A 37 -2.57 13.90 12.26
C ILE A 37 -2.30 15.32 12.76
N GLN A 38 -3.28 15.95 13.36
CA GLN A 38 -3.03 17.02 14.32
C GLN A 38 -2.40 16.41 15.57
N ARG A 39 -1.09 16.27 15.58
CA ARG A 39 -0.34 15.97 16.80
C ARG A 39 0.52 17.14 17.18
N GLU A 40 0.44 17.39 18.47
CA GLU A 40 1.27 18.34 19.19
C GLU A 40 2.69 18.39 18.65
N ARG A 41 3.03 19.54 18.11
CA ARG A 41 4.33 20.17 17.87
C ARG A 41 5.59 19.30 18.13
N SER A 42 5.83 18.36 17.30
CA SER A 42 7.14 17.98 16.82
C SER A 42 7.04 17.96 15.32
N GLU A 43 8.06 18.44 14.62
CA GLU A 43 8.14 18.51 13.15
C GLU A 43 8.12 17.10 12.54
N ILE A 44 6.95 16.45 12.56
CA ILE A 44 6.73 15.15 11.94
C ILE A 44 6.38 15.45 10.49
N ASP A 45 7.14 14.87 9.56
CA ASP A 45 6.83 14.92 8.14
C ASP A 45 5.38 14.42 7.92
N PRO A 46 4.48 15.24 7.37
CA PRO A 46 3.09 14.87 7.14
C PRO A 46 2.92 13.84 6.03
N PHE A 47 4.00 13.45 5.31
CA PHE A 47 3.98 12.54 4.15
C PHE A 47 2.93 12.89 3.09
N ASP A 48 2.60 14.17 2.93
CA ASP A 48 1.61 14.67 1.98
C ASP A 48 2.09 14.63 0.51
N HIS A 49 3.34 14.23 0.30
CA HIS A 49 3.98 14.06 -1.01
C HIS A 49 3.74 12.70 -1.65
N GLU A 50 3.18 11.71 -0.93
CA GLU A 50 2.98 10.37 -1.47
C GLU A 50 1.91 10.35 -2.56
N ILE A 51 2.27 9.86 -3.74
CA ILE A 51 1.42 9.77 -4.91
C ILE A 51 1.27 8.30 -5.31
N VAL A 52 0.06 7.92 -5.67
CA VAL A 52 -0.31 6.58 -6.10
C VAL A 52 -1.02 6.64 -7.44
N LEU A 53 -0.69 5.71 -8.34
CA LEU A 53 -1.41 5.50 -9.58
C LEU A 53 -2.34 4.31 -9.44
N ALA A 54 -3.60 4.48 -9.81
CA ALA A 54 -4.59 3.42 -9.79
C ALA A 54 -5.21 3.26 -11.19
N PHE A 55 -5.11 2.06 -11.75
CA PHE A 55 -5.63 1.69 -13.07
C PHE A 55 -6.81 0.75 -12.88
N VAL A 56 -7.96 1.12 -13.41
CA VAL A 56 -9.13 0.25 -13.47
C VAL A 56 -9.06 -0.60 -14.73
N THR A 57 -8.94 -1.91 -14.56
CA THR A 57 -8.84 -2.89 -15.65
C THR A 57 -10.02 -3.86 -15.61
N GLU A 58 -10.19 -4.65 -16.66
CA GLU A 58 -11.19 -5.72 -16.69
C GLU A 58 -11.00 -6.78 -15.59
N LYS A 59 -9.75 -6.96 -15.11
CA LYS A 59 -9.40 -7.90 -14.04
C LYS A 59 -9.52 -7.31 -12.64
N GLY A 60 -9.76 -6.02 -12.53
CA GLY A 60 -9.78 -5.28 -11.28
C GLY A 60 -8.73 -4.17 -11.24
N LEU A 61 -8.49 -3.66 -10.06
CA LEU A 61 -7.61 -2.52 -9.80
C LEU A 61 -6.15 -2.96 -9.82
N VAL A 62 -5.33 -2.23 -10.58
CA VAL A 62 -3.87 -2.30 -10.54
C VAL A 62 -3.36 -1.00 -9.92
N ILE A 63 -2.63 -1.13 -8.81
CA ILE A 63 -2.12 0.01 -8.05
C ILE A 63 -0.61 0.03 -8.14
N VAL A 64 -0.05 1.21 -8.44
CA VAL A 64 1.40 1.46 -8.42
C VAL A 64 1.69 2.55 -7.39
N SER A 65 2.49 2.21 -6.40
CA SER A 65 2.93 3.09 -5.32
C SER A 65 4.45 3.04 -5.17
N CYS A 66 5.06 4.09 -4.60
CA CYS A 66 6.49 4.05 -4.28
C CYS A 66 6.76 3.25 -3.00
N CYS A 67 6.62 3.90 -1.85
CA CYS A 67 7.06 3.38 -0.55
C CYS A 67 5.92 2.95 0.36
N SER A 68 4.70 3.41 0.13
CA SER A 68 3.53 3.11 0.95
C SER A 68 3.66 3.55 2.42
N HIS A 69 4.12 4.78 2.64
CA HIS A 69 4.29 5.33 4.00
C HIS A 69 2.97 5.40 4.77
N HIS A 70 1.84 5.56 4.07
CA HIS A 70 0.50 5.49 4.65
C HIS A 70 -0.02 4.05 4.84
N GLY A 71 0.79 3.06 4.51
CA GLY A 71 0.44 1.65 4.54
C GLY A 71 -0.24 1.17 3.26
N ALA A 72 0.24 0.04 2.72
CA ALA A 72 -0.25 -0.49 1.45
C ALA A 72 -1.75 -0.85 1.49
N LEU A 73 -2.24 -1.43 2.60
CA LEU A 73 -3.67 -1.78 2.72
C LEU A 73 -4.58 -0.54 2.78
N ASN A 74 -4.14 0.53 3.45
CA ASN A 74 -4.86 1.81 3.44
C ASN A 74 -4.89 2.44 2.05
N THR A 75 -3.75 2.39 1.36
CA THR A 75 -3.62 2.84 -0.03
C THR A 75 -4.60 2.09 -0.95
N ILE A 76 -4.68 0.76 -0.82
CA ILE A 76 -5.60 -0.06 -1.60
C ILE A 76 -7.05 0.32 -1.29
N ALA A 77 -7.41 0.42 -0.01
CA ALA A 77 -8.77 0.78 0.40
C ALA A 77 -9.19 2.15 -0.16
N SER A 78 -8.33 3.16 -0.06
CA SER A 78 -8.58 4.49 -0.61
C SER A 78 -8.71 4.48 -2.14
N CYS A 79 -7.89 3.70 -2.84
CA CYS A 79 -7.98 3.56 -4.30
C CYS A 79 -9.30 2.87 -4.72
N MET A 80 -9.72 1.83 -3.98
CA MET A 80 -10.99 1.13 -4.23
C MET A 80 -12.19 2.05 -4.03
N GLU A 81 -12.22 2.78 -2.94
CA GLU A 81 -13.27 3.76 -2.67
C GLU A 81 -13.34 4.82 -3.76
N PHE A 82 -12.20 5.41 -4.10
CA PHE A 82 -12.12 6.47 -5.10
C PHE A 82 -12.54 6.03 -6.50
N THR A 83 -12.12 4.82 -6.91
CA THR A 83 -12.42 4.27 -8.24
C THR A 83 -13.76 3.57 -8.32
N SER A 84 -14.39 3.29 -7.17
CA SER A 84 -15.57 2.40 -7.04
C SER A 84 -15.31 0.99 -7.59
N CYS A 85 -14.05 0.54 -7.58
CA CYS A 85 -13.64 -0.78 -8.01
C CYS A 85 -13.26 -1.62 -6.78
N ASN A 86 -14.03 -2.64 -6.45
CA ASN A 86 -13.89 -3.43 -5.23
C ASN A 86 -13.03 -4.70 -5.40
N THR A 87 -12.40 -4.88 -6.54
CA THR A 87 -11.54 -6.04 -6.81
C THR A 87 -10.10 -5.57 -7.02
N LEU A 88 -9.17 -6.07 -6.23
CA LEU A 88 -7.75 -5.87 -6.43
C LEU A 88 -7.20 -6.94 -7.37
N HIS A 89 -6.59 -6.54 -8.48
CA HIS A 89 -5.84 -7.43 -9.35
C HIS A 89 -4.36 -7.47 -8.98
N ALA A 90 -3.73 -6.31 -8.82
CA ALA A 90 -2.32 -6.23 -8.48
C ALA A 90 -1.97 -4.97 -7.67
N TYR A 91 -1.02 -5.12 -6.76
CA TYR A 91 -0.33 -4.03 -6.09
C TYR A 91 1.16 -4.09 -6.42
N ILE A 92 1.72 -2.99 -6.87
CA ILE A 92 3.11 -2.85 -7.31
C ILE A 92 3.74 -1.71 -6.51
N GLY A 93 4.66 -2.03 -5.60
CA GLY A 93 5.29 -0.99 -4.79
C GLY A 93 6.07 -1.52 -3.59
N GLY A 94 6.80 -0.62 -2.95
CA GLY A 94 7.46 -0.88 -1.68
C GLY A 94 6.44 -0.90 -0.53
N LEU A 95 6.69 -1.71 0.49
CA LEU A 95 5.83 -1.83 1.67
C LEU A 95 6.38 -1.12 2.89
N HIS A 96 7.51 -0.45 2.74
CA HIS A 96 8.24 0.24 3.81
C HIS A 96 8.52 -0.63 5.04
N PHE A 97 8.74 -1.95 4.84
CA PHE A 97 9.21 -2.83 5.89
C PHE A 97 10.73 -2.68 6.02
N VAL A 98 11.14 -1.84 6.97
CA VAL A 98 12.56 -1.63 7.29
C VAL A 98 13.07 -2.77 8.18
N ASP A 99 14.36 -3.08 8.06
CA ASP A 99 14.97 -4.14 8.89
C ASP A 99 15.06 -3.68 10.36
N SER A 100 14.14 -4.19 11.17
CA SER A 100 13.97 -3.90 12.59
C SER A 100 13.67 -5.19 13.37
N PRO A 101 13.79 -5.22 14.69
CA PRO A 101 13.39 -6.38 15.49
C PRO A 101 11.93 -6.77 15.29
N GLU A 102 11.05 -5.83 14.97
CA GLU A 102 9.61 -6.00 14.86
C GLU A 102 9.16 -6.41 13.43
N VAL A 103 10.04 -6.36 12.43
CA VAL A 103 9.68 -6.53 11.02
C VAL A 103 9.00 -7.86 10.71
N GLU A 104 9.37 -8.93 11.41
CA GLU A 104 8.73 -10.25 11.20
C GLU A 104 7.28 -10.25 11.68
N ALA A 105 7.01 -9.66 12.83
CA ALA A 105 5.66 -9.55 13.37
C ALA A 105 4.80 -8.63 12.50
N GLU A 106 5.33 -7.48 12.06
CA GLU A 106 4.67 -6.55 11.15
C GLU A 106 4.33 -7.22 9.81
N THR A 107 5.29 -7.94 9.23
CA THR A 107 5.12 -8.66 7.97
C THR A 107 4.09 -9.78 8.09
N THR A 108 4.11 -10.54 9.20
CA THR A 108 3.16 -11.62 9.45
C THR A 108 1.74 -11.08 9.60
N SER A 109 1.56 -9.96 10.30
CA SER A 109 0.27 -9.27 10.40
C SER A 109 -0.25 -8.84 9.02
N PHE A 110 0.61 -8.22 8.22
CA PHE A 110 0.27 -7.83 6.85
C PHE A 110 -0.13 -9.04 5.98
N ILE A 111 0.61 -10.15 6.05
CA ILE A 111 0.29 -11.39 5.33
C ILE A 111 -1.11 -11.90 5.70
N SER A 112 -1.43 -11.92 6.99
CA SER A 112 -2.75 -12.35 7.47
C SER A 112 -3.87 -11.49 6.89
N ASP A 113 -3.70 -10.17 6.95
CA ASP A 113 -4.68 -9.23 6.39
C ASP A 113 -4.78 -9.32 4.87
N TRP A 114 -3.64 -9.47 4.17
CA TRP A 114 -3.63 -9.64 2.72
C TRP A 114 -4.40 -10.89 2.29
N LEU A 115 -4.15 -12.04 2.91
CA LEU A 115 -4.84 -13.29 2.59
C LEU A 115 -6.34 -13.22 2.88
N ARG A 116 -6.73 -12.49 3.92
CA ARG A 116 -8.14 -12.28 4.26
C ARG A 116 -8.85 -11.36 3.27
N LEU A 117 -8.18 -10.27 2.85
CA LEU A 117 -8.81 -9.22 2.04
C LEU A 117 -8.63 -9.44 0.53
N TYR A 118 -7.45 -9.92 0.13
CA TYR A 118 -7.02 -9.96 -1.27
C TYR A 118 -6.35 -11.29 -1.65
N PRO A 119 -6.96 -12.47 -1.38
CA PRO A 119 -6.30 -13.77 -1.51
C PRO A 119 -5.82 -14.09 -2.93
N ASN A 120 -6.47 -13.52 -3.95
CA ASN A 120 -6.18 -13.79 -5.36
C ASN A 120 -5.39 -12.64 -6.04
N ALA A 121 -5.05 -11.59 -5.29
CA ALA A 121 -4.34 -10.45 -5.86
C ALA A 121 -2.83 -10.73 -5.96
N HIS A 122 -2.21 -10.16 -6.97
CA HIS A 122 -0.77 -10.19 -7.14
C HIS A 122 -0.09 -9.09 -6.34
N LEU A 123 0.94 -9.43 -5.60
CA LEU A 123 1.80 -8.49 -4.89
C LEU A 123 3.17 -8.45 -5.56
N TYR A 124 3.53 -7.32 -6.15
CA TYR A 124 4.87 -7.04 -6.64
C TYR A 124 5.54 -6.06 -5.70
N THR A 125 6.55 -6.51 -4.96
CA THR A 125 7.22 -5.69 -3.96
C THR A 125 8.73 -5.69 -4.10
N GLY A 126 9.37 -4.67 -3.53
CA GLY A 126 10.80 -4.44 -3.58
C GLY A 126 11.12 -3.07 -3.00
N HIS A 127 12.12 -2.37 -3.54
CA HIS A 127 12.51 -1.03 -3.15
C HIS A 127 12.77 -0.93 -1.62
N CYS A 128 11.83 -0.43 -0.83
CA CYS A 128 11.94 -0.26 0.62
C CYS A 128 11.39 -1.45 1.43
N THR A 129 11.16 -2.61 0.81
CA THR A 129 10.83 -3.85 1.51
C THR A 129 12.11 -4.63 1.78
N CYS A 130 12.51 -4.77 3.03
CA CYS A 130 13.77 -5.42 3.40
C CYS A 130 13.81 -6.91 3.02
N PRO A 131 15.00 -7.53 2.88
CA PRO A 131 15.13 -8.93 2.47
C PRO A 131 14.38 -9.93 3.38
N ARG A 132 14.36 -9.71 4.69
CA ARG A 132 13.64 -10.57 5.65
C ARG A 132 12.14 -10.53 5.40
N ALA A 133 11.56 -9.34 5.27
CA ALA A 133 10.14 -9.17 4.94
C ALA A 133 9.81 -9.77 3.58
N ALA A 134 10.62 -9.51 2.56
CA ALA A 134 10.44 -10.06 1.22
C ALA A 134 10.47 -11.61 1.20
N ALA A 135 11.33 -12.22 2.00
CA ALA A 135 11.40 -13.69 2.13
C ALA A 135 10.12 -14.25 2.77
N LEU A 136 9.61 -13.63 3.85
CA LEU A 136 8.36 -14.02 4.51
C LEU A 136 7.15 -13.87 3.58
N LEU A 137 7.05 -12.73 2.88
CA LEU A 137 5.99 -12.51 1.91
C LEU A 137 5.95 -13.58 0.83
N LYS A 138 7.11 -13.91 0.25
CA LYS A 138 7.22 -14.97 -0.77
C LYS A 138 6.90 -16.36 -0.25
N ALA A 139 7.22 -16.66 1.00
CA ALA A 139 6.97 -17.96 1.60
C ALA A 139 5.48 -18.19 1.87
N HIS A 140 4.70 -17.13 2.11
CA HIS A 140 3.33 -17.23 2.59
C HIS A 140 2.26 -16.71 1.61
N LEU A 141 2.65 -15.86 0.65
CA LEU A 141 1.71 -15.33 -0.35
C LEU A 141 1.94 -15.99 -1.71
N PRO A 142 0.94 -16.71 -2.26
CA PRO A 142 1.10 -17.50 -3.49
C PRO A 142 1.41 -16.64 -4.73
N HIS A 143 0.99 -15.38 -4.74
CA HIS A 143 1.16 -14.45 -5.86
C HIS A 143 2.08 -13.28 -5.49
N CYS A 144 3.11 -13.53 -4.67
CA CYS A 144 4.10 -12.51 -4.30
C CYS A 144 5.36 -12.60 -5.17
N HIS A 145 5.73 -11.48 -5.75
CA HIS A 145 6.87 -11.33 -6.66
C HIS A 145 7.77 -10.18 -6.20
N THR A 146 9.09 -10.32 -6.41
CA THR A 146 10.00 -9.19 -6.28
C THR A 146 10.13 -8.52 -7.65
N PHE A 147 9.87 -7.23 -7.73
CA PHE A 147 10.04 -6.50 -8.98
C PHE A 147 11.50 -6.04 -9.18
N TYR A 148 11.87 -5.85 -10.42
CA TYR A 148 13.17 -5.31 -10.86
C TYR A 148 12.98 -4.44 -12.10
N THR A 149 13.94 -3.60 -12.38
CA THR A 149 13.91 -2.71 -13.55
C THR A 149 13.78 -3.52 -14.85
N GLY A 150 12.77 -3.17 -15.66
CA GLY A 150 12.48 -3.86 -16.92
C GLY A 150 11.57 -5.08 -16.80
N MET A 151 11.06 -5.40 -15.59
CA MET A 151 10.08 -6.45 -15.42
C MET A 151 8.78 -6.08 -16.16
N LYS A 152 8.20 -7.06 -16.84
CA LYS A 152 6.84 -6.97 -17.41
C LYS A 152 5.87 -7.63 -16.45
N VAL A 153 4.79 -6.95 -16.16
CA VAL A 153 3.70 -7.37 -15.26
C VAL A 153 2.42 -7.59 -16.05
#